data_86cf759a55523c2ac39a373dd63c3051
#
_entry.id   86cf759a55523c2ac39a373dd63c3051
#
_cell.length_a   1.000
_cell.length_b   1.000
_cell.length_c   1.000
_cell.angle_alpha   90.00
_cell.angle_beta   90.00
_cell.angle_gamma   90.00
#
_symmetry.space_group_name_H-M   'P 1'
#
loop_
_entity.id
_entity.type
_entity.pdbx_description
1 polymer ?
#
loop_
_entity_poly.entity_id
_entity_poly.type
_entity_poly.pdbx_seq_one_letter_code
_entity_poly.pdbx_strand_id
1 'polypeptide(L)'
;MKQKRPQTWRNRDAIRLCLALVLLIAFVLWQNNDLTVTQYTAHTKKETPAGGLKIVQVSDLHNKAFGKQNENLLALIRAQNPDLILLTGDTVDSRRTDIEIALDFAAAATEIAPVYFVSGNHENRLPIDRKTAFYTGLRQNGVQLLNDETKTVSVRGCEIVLVGLDDAHLADGTLQTLCADLPESTMQILLAHEPQELANYAAADVDFVFSGHTHGGQVRLSFVGGLAAPDQGLFPQYDAGVFTEQNTVLYISRGLGNSLFPVRVFNRPELVCVTVVTEE
;
A
#
# COMPACT_ATOMS: atom_id res chain seq x y z
N MET A 1 -37.17 -41.18 22.14
CA MET A 1 -35.89 -41.47 22.83
C MET A 1 -34.73 -41.12 21.90
N LYS A 2 -33.93 -40.10 22.19
CA LYS A 2 -32.72 -39.80 21.40
C LYS A 2 -31.63 -40.79 21.83
N GLN A 3 -31.23 -41.71 20.95
CA GLN A 3 -30.10 -42.60 21.18
C GLN A 3 -28.82 -41.77 21.39
N LYS A 4 -28.19 -41.93 22.56
CA LYS A 4 -26.88 -41.30 22.83
C LYS A 4 -25.83 -41.98 21.96
N ARG A 5 -25.13 -41.20 21.10
CA ARG A 5 -24.02 -41.72 20.30
C ARG A 5 -22.93 -42.34 21.19
N PRO A 6 -22.28 -43.45 20.76
CA PRO A 6 -21.23 -44.11 21.54
C PRO A 6 -20.06 -43.16 21.84
N GLN A 7 -19.38 -43.33 22.97
CA GLN A 7 -18.25 -42.54 23.45
C GLN A 7 -17.13 -42.42 22.39
N THR A 8 -16.84 -43.51 21.67
CA THR A 8 -15.82 -43.57 20.60
C THR A 8 -16.15 -42.65 19.42
N TRP A 9 -17.40 -42.46 19.05
CA TRP A 9 -17.85 -41.52 18.01
C TRP A 9 -17.67 -40.08 18.46
N ARG A 10 -17.97 -39.78 19.71
CA ARG A 10 -17.77 -38.44 20.28
C ARG A 10 -16.28 -38.06 20.30
N ASN A 11 -15.38 -38.98 20.60
CA ASN A 11 -13.94 -38.73 20.60
C ASN A 11 -13.41 -38.50 19.17
N ARG A 12 -13.88 -39.26 18.19
CA ARG A 12 -13.50 -39.08 16.77
C ARG A 12 -13.99 -37.75 16.21
N ASP A 13 -15.21 -37.33 16.56
CA ASP A 13 -15.76 -36.05 16.12
C ASP A 13 -15.04 -34.88 16.80
N ALA A 14 -14.67 -35.01 18.10
CA ALA A 14 -13.83 -34.03 18.79
C ALA A 14 -12.44 -33.88 18.13
N ILE A 15 -11.79 -34.99 17.78
CA ILE A 15 -10.48 -34.98 17.11
C ILE A 15 -10.61 -34.29 15.73
N ARG A 16 -11.65 -34.62 14.96
CA ARG A 16 -11.90 -33.96 13.64
C ARG A 16 -12.09 -32.47 13.78
N LEU A 17 -12.87 -32.05 14.80
CA LEU A 17 -13.09 -30.61 15.07
C LEU A 17 -11.79 -29.91 15.46
N CYS A 18 -10.96 -30.53 16.32
CA CYS A 18 -9.65 -29.97 16.68
C CYS A 18 -8.74 -29.85 15.47
N LEU A 19 -8.68 -30.87 14.62
CA LEU A 19 -7.89 -30.83 13.38
C LEU A 19 -8.38 -29.72 12.44
N ALA A 20 -9.69 -29.59 12.25
CA ALA A 20 -10.27 -28.52 11.42
C ALA A 20 -9.93 -27.13 11.97
N LEU A 21 -9.98 -26.96 13.30
CA LEU A 21 -9.61 -25.70 13.95
C LEU A 21 -8.12 -25.38 13.78
N VAL A 22 -7.24 -26.36 13.94
CA VAL A 22 -5.80 -26.20 13.72
C VAL A 22 -5.51 -25.79 12.27
N LEU A 23 -6.15 -26.45 11.30
CA LEU A 23 -6.02 -26.12 9.88
C LEU A 23 -6.54 -24.71 9.57
N LEU A 24 -7.65 -24.31 10.17
CA LEU A 24 -8.19 -22.95 10.02
C LEU A 24 -7.24 -21.91 10.59
N ILE A 25 -6.70 -22.14 11.78
CA ILE A 25 -5.72 -21.23 12.41
C ILE A 25 -4.47 -21.13 11.51
N ALA A 26 -3.93 -22.27 11.07
CA ALA A 26 -2.77 -22.29 10.17
C ALA A 26 -3.03 -21.53 8.87
N PHE A 27 -4.22 -21.71 8.29
CA PHE A 27 -4.64 -20.97 7.10
C PHE A 27 -4.71 -19.45 7.35
N VAL A 28 -5.33 -19.03 8.45
CA VAL A 28 -5.41 -17.60 8.81
C VAL A 28 -4.03 -17.00 9.04
N LEU A 29 -3.16 -17.72 9.78
CA LEU A 29 -1.78 -17.27 10.01
C LEU A 29 -1.01 -17.12 8.70
N TRP A 30 -1.13 -18.10 7.81
CA TRP A 30 -0.52 -18.05 6.48
C TRP A 30 -1.06 -16.87 5.67
N GLN A 31 -2.38 -16.71 5.56
CA GLN A 31 -3.01 -15.61 4.80
C GLN A 31 -2.60 -14.21 5.30
N ASN A 32 -2.29 -14.09 6.60
CA ASN A 32 -1.94 -12.79 7.17
C ASN A 32 -0.43 -12.49 7.14
N ASN A 33 0.44 -13.47 6.97
CA ASN A 33 1.88 -13.28 7.14
C ASN A 33 2.72 -13.66 5.92
N ASP A 34 2.15 -14.36 4.95
CA ASP A 34 2.85 -14.75 3.74
C ASP A 34 2.82 -13.61 2.72
N LEU A 35 3.95 -12.92 2.58
CA LEU A 35 4.11 -11.77 1.68
C LEU A 35 4.03 -12.21 0.21
N THR A 36 3.33 -11.43 -0.59
CA THR A 36 3.30 -11.58 -2.05
C THR A 36 3.94 -10.37 -2.72
N VAL A 37 4.61 -10.61 -3.84
CA VAL A 37 5.10 -9.53 -4.72
C VAL A 37 4.26 -9.56 -5.99
N THR A 38 3.62 -8.45 -6.31
CA THR A 38 2.91 -8.25 -7.57
C THR A 38 3.72 -7.30 -8.44
N GLN A 39 4.05 -7.74 -9.65
CA GLN A 39 4.84 -6.98 -10.61
C GLN A 39 3.95 -6.49 -11.74
N TYR A 40 4.06 -5.21 -12.07
CA TYR A 40 3.42 -4.58 -13.21
C TYR A 40 4.47 -3.96 -14.14
N THR A 41 4.17 -3.93 -15.43
CA THR A 41 4.89 -3.09 -16.40
C THR A 41 3.94 -2.00 -16.86
N ALA A 42 4.36 -0.75 -16.69
CA ALA A 42 3.65 0.42 -17.19
C ALA A 42 4.35 0.96 -18.43
N HIS A 43 3.59 1.52 -19.36
CA HIS A 43 4.10 2.12 -20.57
C HIS A 43 3.83 3.63 -20.55
N THR A 44 4.77 4.41 -21.05
CA THR A 44 4.65 5.87 -21.18
C THR A 44 5.35 6.36 -22.44
N LYS A 45 4.87 7.48 -22.99
CA LYS A 45 5.56 8.20 -24.07
C LYS A 45 6.67 9.12 -23.57
N LYS A 46 6.74 9.32 -22.25
CA LYS A 46 7.73 10.17 -21.61
C LYS A 46 9.04 9.40 -21.39
N GLU A 47 10.14 10.12 -21.23
CA GLU A 47 11.46 9.53 -21.06
C GLU A 47 11.53 8.73 -19.75
N THR A 48 12.15 7.55 -19.83
CA THR A 48 12.47 6.72 -18.66
C THR A 48 13.94 6.34 -18.64
N PRO A 49 14.50 6.02 -17.46
CA PRO A 49 15.86 5.49 -17.39
C PRO A 49 16.04 4.22 -18.21
N ALA A 50 17.24 3.99 -18.73
CA ALA A 50 17.56 2.75 -19.45
C ALA A 50 17.20 1.51 -18.64
N GLY A 51 16.38 0.62 -19.23
CA GLY A 51 15.83 -0.57 -18.56
C GLY A 51 14.59 -0.30 -17.69
N GLY A 52 14.02 0.92 -17.80
CA GLY A 52 12.81 1.33 -17.09
C GLY A 52 13.07 1.90 -15.70
N LEU A 53 12.08 2.63 -15.20
CA LEU A 53 12.01 3.14 -13.82
C LEU A 53 11.38 2.10 -12.92
N LYS A 54 12.10 1.64 -11.89
CA LYS A 54 11.61 0.64 -10.97
C LYS A 54 11.11 1.26 -9.67
N ILE A 55 9.83 1.12 -9.41
CA ILE A 55 9.14 1.66 -8.24
C ILE A 55 8.66 0.51 -7.38
N VAL A 56 8.93 0.58 -6.08
CA VAL A 56 8.31 -0.29 -5.09
C VAL A 56 7.36 0.53 -4.24
N GLN A 57 6.11 0.09 -4.17
CA GLN A 57 5.09 0.67 -3.30
C GLN A 57 4.91 -0.18 -2.05
N VAL A 58 4.93 0.48 -0.90
CA VAL A 58 4.59 -0.05 0.42
C VAL A 58 3.42 0.75 0.94
N SER A 59 2.30 0.11 1.25
CA SER A 59 1.09 0.75 1.73
C SER A 59 0.50 -0.01 2.91
N ASP A 60 -0.23 0.70 3.77
CA ASP A 60 -1.05 0.12 4.83
C ASP A 60 -0.26 -0.87 5.72
N LEU A 61 0.91 -0.46 6.20
CA LEU A 61 1.74 -1.30 7.07
C LEU A 61 1.11 -1.49 8.45
N HIS A 62 0.41 -0.46 8.98
CA HIS A 62 -0.31 -0.48 10.25
C HIS A 62 0.50 -1.09 11.41
N ASN A 63 1.74 -0.64 11.59
CA ASN A 63 2.67 -1.14 12.62
C ASN A 63 2.96 -2.65 12.53
N LYS A 64 2.67 -3.31 11.41
CA LYS A 64 2.95 -4.71 11.24
C LYS A 64 4.43 -4.93 10.95
N ALA A 65 5.01 -5.93 11.62
CA ALA A 65 6.36 -6.38 11.37
C ALA A 65 6.36 -7.76 10.66
N PHE A 66 7.14 -7.87 9.59
CA PHE A 66 7.37 -9.12 8.86
C PHE A 66 8.78 -9.65 9.17
N GLY A 67 8.88 -10.53 10.16
CA GLY A 67 10.13 -10.95 10.74
C GLY A 67 10.64 -9.94 11.77
N LYS A 68 11.86 -10.18 12.29
CA LYS A 68 12.48 -9.24 13.22
C LYS A 68 12.87 -7.96 12.47
N GLN A 69 12.43 -6.79 12.97
CA GLN A 69 12.72 -5.50 12.34
C GLN A 69 12.34 -5.45 10.84
N ASN A 70 11.26 -6.10 10.44
CA ASN A 70 10.81 -6.17 9.05
C ASN A 70 11.80 -6.83 8.06
N GLU A 71 12.73 -7.66 8.52
CA GLU A 71 13.79 -8.26 7.69
C GLU A 71 13.25 -8.99 6.45
N ASN A 72 12.11 -9.67 6.56
CA ASN A 72 11.50 -10.39 5.44
C ASN A 72 10.95 -9.43 4.37
N LEU A 73 10.29 -8.34 4.78
CA LEU A 73 9.79 -7.31 3.87
C LEU A 73 10.95 -6.57 3.20
N LEU A 74 11.95 -6.15 3.97
CA LEU A 74 13.14 -5.46 3.45
C LEU A 74 13.95 -6.34 2.49
N ALA A 75 14.05 -7.65 2.74
CA ALA A 75 14.69 -8.58 1.81
C ALA A 75 13.96 -8.65 0.46
N LEU A 76 12.60 -8.67 0.48
CA LEU A 76 11.80 -8.63 -0.74
C LEU A 76 11.97 -7.31 -1.49
N ILE A 77 11.98 -6.16 -0.79
CA ILE A 77 12.21 -4.85 -1.39
C ILE A 77 13.59 -4.80 -2.07
N ARG A 78 14.67 -5.24 -1.38
CA ARG A 78 16.03 -5.28 -1.95
C ARG A 78 16.08 -6.15 -3.20
N ALA A 79 15.38 -7.29 -3.21
CA ALA A 79 15.36 -8.20 -4.35
C ALA A 79 14.73 -7.58 -5.62
N GLN A 80 13.88 -6.54 -5.47
CA GLN A 80 13.32 -5.82 -6.62
C GLN A 80 14.31 -4.81 -7.21
N ASN A 81 15.37 -4.44 -6.49
CA ASN A 81 16.34 -3.42 -6.89
C ASN A 81 15.64 -2.10 -7.34
N PRO A 82 14.86 -1.47 -6.44
CA PRO A 82 14.06 -0.30 -6.81
C PRO A 82 14.93 0.94 -7.01
N ASP A 83 14.48 1.83 -7.90
CA ASP A 83 14.99 3.19 -8.01
C ASP A 83 14.33 4.13 -6.99
N LEU A 84 13.06 3.86 -6.65
CA LEU A 84 12.25 4.63 -5.70
C LEU A 84 11.42 3.68 -4.82
N ILE A 85 11.25 4.05 -3.56
CA ILE A 85 10.29 3.41 -2.64
C ILE A 85 9.22 4.45 -2.27
N LEU A 86 7.95 4.11 -2.50
CA LEU A 86 6.80 4.96 -2.22
C LEU A 86 6.03 4.41 -1.02
N LEU A 87 5.92 5.18 0.05
CA LEU A 87 5.06 4.88 1.20
C LEU A 87 3.75 5.64 1.02
N THR A 88 2.68 4.91 0.67
CA THR A 88 1.41 5.52 0.28
C THR A 88 0.36 5.49 1.39
N GLY A 89 0.79 5.90 2.59
CA GLY A 89 -0.06 6.10 3.75
C GLY A 89 -0.32 4.86 4.59
N ASP A 90 -0.95 5.09 5.75
CA ASP A 90 -1.31 4.11 6.75
C ASP A 90 -0.14 3.22 7.21
N THR A 91 1.04 3.83 7.31
CA THR A 91 2.25 3.17 7.83
C THR A 91 2.12 2.87 9.31
N VAL A 92 1.41 3.74 10.05
CA VAL A 92 1.04 3.56 11.46
C VAL A 92 -0.44 3.21 11.64
N ASP A 93 -0.79 2.58 12.76
CA ASP A 93 -2.20 2.38 13.17
C ASP A 93 -2.57 3.39 14.25
N SER A 94 -3.52 4.29 13.96
CA SER A 94 -3.97 5.33 14.89
C SER A 94 -4.58 4.79 16.19
N ARG A 95 -5.05 3.53 16.20
CA ARG A 95 -5.64 2.87 17.37
C ARG A 95 -4.61 2.17 18.25
N ARG A 96 -3.47 1.80 17.68
CA ARG A 96 -2.34 1.16 18.35
C ARG A 96 -1.08 1.95 18.02
N THR A 97 -1.00 3.16 18.52
CA THR A 97 0.01 4.15 18.14
C THR A 97 1.41 3.74 18.61
N ASP A 98 2.03 2.82 17.90
CA ASP A 98 3.44 2.45 18.02
C ASP A 98 4.16 2.95 16.75
N ILE A 99 4.77 4.13 16.85
CA ILE A 99 5.46 4.73 15.70
C ILE A 99 6.84 4.12 15.45
N GLU A 100 7.42 3.42 16.43
CA GLU A 100 8.81 2.92 16.35
C GLU A 100 8.94 1.84 15.24
N ILE A 101 7.96 0.94 15.13
CA ILE A 101 7.98 -0.09 14.08
C ILE A 101 8.02 0.54 12.68
N ALA A 102 7.24 1.60 12.48
CA ALA A 102 7.18 2.31 11.21
C ALA A 102 8.48 3.11 10.95
N LEU A 103 9.04 3.74 12.00
CA LEU A 103 10.29 4.49 11.90
C LEU A 103 11.49 3.58 11.66
N ASP A 104 11.59 2.44 12.34
CA ASP A 104 12.63 1.44 12.12
C ASP A 104 12.57 0.88 10.69
N PHE A 105 11.35 0.56 10.20
CA PHE A 105 11.16 0.13 8.82
C PHE A 105 11.61 1.20 7.83
N ALA A 106 11.17 2.45 8.04
CA ALA A 106 11.48 3.57 7.16
C ALA A 106 12.99 3.85 7.11
N ALA A 107 13.68 3.84 8.25
CA ALA A 107 15.14 3.97 8.33
C ALA A 107 15.86 2.88 7.51
N ALA A 108 15.47 1.62 7.67
CA ALA A 108 16.07 0.52 6.93
C ALA A 108 15.72 0.55 5.42
N ALA A 109 14.56 1.08 5.04
CA ALA A 109 14.16 1.24 3.66
C ALA A 109 14.99 2.32 2.93
N THR A 110 15.37 3.42 3.62
CA THR A 110 16.23 4.46 3.03
C THR A 110 17.64 3.99 2.70
N GLU A 111 18.11 2.89 3.32
CA GLU A 111 19.37 2.23 2.95
C GLU A 111 19.28 1.46 1.62
N ILE A 112 18.07 1.22 1.10
CA ILE A 112 17.87 0.45 -0.15
C ILE A 112 17.73 1.40 -1.34
N ALA A 113 16.85 2.42 -1.23
CA ALA A 113 16.59 3.42 -2.26
C ALA A 113 15.97 4.68 -1.63
N PRO A 114 15.92 5.82 -2.33
CA PRO A 114 15.17 7.00 -1.88
C PRO A 114 13.73 6.66 -1.54
N VAL A 115 13.27 7.11 -0.36
CA VAL A 115 11.92 6.86 0.17
C VAL A 115 11.12 8.15 0.19
N TYR A 116 9.92 8.10 -0.39
CA TYR A 116 8.94 9.18 -0.42
C TYR A 116 7.67 8.74 0.30
N PHE A 117 7.07 9.64 1.04
CA PHE A 117 5.94 9.34 1.91
C PHE A 117 4.81 10.36 1.73
N VAL A 118 3.58 9.87 1.73
CA VAL A 118 2.35 10.65 1.96
C VAL A 118 1.56 10.06 3.11
N SER A 119 0.79 10.87 3.79
CA SER A 119 -0.11 10.42 4.85
C SER A 119 -1.29 9.63 4.28
N GLY A 120 -1.77 8.68 5.10
CA GLY A 120 -3.11 8.13 4.97
C GLY A 120 -4.01 8.64 6.10
N ASN A 121 -5.22 8.12 6.13
CA ASN A 121 -6.20 8.54 7.12
C ASN A 121 -5.83 8.16 8.56
N HIS A 122 -4.99 7.14 8.77
CA HIS A 122 -4.50 6.79 10.09
C HIS A 122 -3.47 7.78 10.61
N GLU A 123 -2.55 8.27 9.79
CA GLU A 123 -1.64 9.35 10.18
C GLU A 123 -2.41 10.62 10.56
N ASN A 124 -3.46 10.95 9.81
CA ASN A 124 -4.27 12.13 10.09
C ASN A 124 -5.12 12.03 11.36
N ARG A 125 -5.42 10.82 11.82
CA ARG A 125 -6.11 10.55 13.09
C ARG A 125 -5.20 10.45 14.30
N LEU A 126 -3.87 10.54 14.13
CA LEU A 126 -2.94 10.54 15.26
C LEU A 126 -3.14 11.78 16.14
N PRO A 127 -2.98 11.65 17.47
CA PRO A 127 -2.79 12.80 18.34
C PRO A 127 -1.64 13.67 17.83
N ILE A 128 -1.77 14.99 17.96
CA ILE A 128 -0.84 15.94 17.34
C ILE A 128 0.62 15.75 17.77
N ASP A 129 0.86 15.40 19.03
CA ASP A 129 2.18 15.08 19.56
C ASP A 129 2.79 13.84 18.89
N ARG A 130 1.99 12.79 18.69
CA ARG A 130 2.40 11.56 18.02
C ARG A 130 2.62 11.77 16.51
N LYS A 131 1.73 12.50 15.85
CA LYS A 131 1.88 12.88 14.43
C LYS A 131 3.17 13.67 14.21
N THR A 132 3.43 14.67 15.08
CA THR A 132 4.64 15.49 15.02
C THR A 132 5.91 14.64 15.25
N ALA A 133 5.90 13.76 16.25
CA ALA A 133 7.01 12.86 16.54
C ALA A 133 7.27 11.92 15.36
N PHE A 134 6.23 11.33 14.78
CA PHE A 134 6.32 10.43 13.62
C PHE A 134 6.93 11.13 12.40
N TYR A 135 6.40 12.29 12.01
CA TYR A 135 6.91 13.03 10.84
C TYR A 135 8.33 13.55 11.06
N THR A 136 8.66 13.94 12.29
CA THR A 136 10.04 14.31 12.64
C THR A 136 10.99 13.12 12.52
N GLY A 137 10.58 11.96 13.03
CA GLY A 137 11.35 10.73 12.94
C GLY A 137 11.55 10.27 11.49
N LEU A 138 10.51 10.35 10.64
CA LEU A 138 10.62 10.03 9.20
C LEU A 138 11.70 10.93 8.53
N ARG A 139 11.65 12.26 8.76
CA ARG A 139 12.65 13.19 8.19
C ARG A 139 14.07 12.90 8.72
N GLN A 140 14.22 12.62 10.01
CA GLN A 140 15.50 12.26 10.61
C GLN A 140 16.10 10.98 10.02
N ASN A 141 15.24 10.05 9.62
CA ASN A 141 15.62 8.81 8.93
C ASN A 141 15.83 8.99 7.42
N GLY A 142 15.76 10.20 6.88
CA GLY A 142 16.00 10.48 5.47
C GLY A 142 14.79 10.28 4.54
N VAL A 143 13.61 9.98 5.08
CA VAL A 143 12.37 9.91 4.30
C VAL A 143 11.92 11.30 3.87
N GLN A 144 11.52 11.43 2.62
CA GLN A 144 11.01 12.69 2.07
C GLN A 144 9.48 12.69 2.14
N LEU A 145 8.93 13.58 2.97
CA LEU A 145 7.50 13.77 3.10
C LEU A 145 7.02 14.67 1.96
N LEU A 146 5.95 14.24 1.29
CA LEU A 146 5.34 14.94 0.15
C LEU A 146 3.87 15.32 0.43
N ASN A 147 3.50 15.53 1.70
CA ASN A 147 2.12 15.93 2.02
C ASN A 147 1.85 17.33 1.46
N ASP A 148 1.02 17.40 0.40
CA ASP A 148 0.71 18.60 -0.40
C ASP A 148 1.97 19.29 -0.96
N GLU A 149 2.89 18.48 -1.45
CA GLU A 149 4.15 18.96 -2.00
C GLU A 149 4.45 18.30 -3.36
N THR A 150 5.14 19.03 -4.22
CA THR A 150 5.71 18.50 -5.46
C THR A 150 7.23 18.47 -5.36
N LYS A 151 7.84 17.49 -6.01
CA LYS A 151 9.29 17.36 -6.06
C LYS A 151 9.78 16.80 -7.37
N THR A 152 10.64 17.54 -8.06
CA THR A 152 11.40 16.99 -9.19
C THR A 152 12.58 16.18 -8.65
N VAL A 153 12.72 14.97 -9.15
CA VAL A 153 13.79 14.03 -8.81
C VAL A 153 14.48 13.55 -10.06
N SER A 154 15.80 13.41 -10.01
CA SER A 154 16.57 12.82 -11.12
C SER A 154 16.90 11.37 -10.80
N VAL A 155 16.43 10.46 -11.64
CA VAL A 155 16.70 9.03 -11.53
C VAL A 155 17.49 8.59 -12.73
N ARG A 156 18.74 8.22 -12.53
CA ARG A 156 19.66 7.77 -13.59
C ARG A 156 19.67 8.70 -14.82
N GLY A 157 19.58 10.03 -14.58
CA GLY A 157 19.62 11.07 -15.60
C GLY A 157 18.26 11.49 -16.17
N CYS A 158 17.16 10.79 -15.88
CA CYS A 158 15.81 11.18 -16.26
C CYS A 158 15.13 11.95 -15.12
N GLU A 159 14.47 13.04 -15.45
CA GLU A 159 13.70 13.85 -14.50
C GLU A 159 12.28 13.29 -14.36
N ILE A 160 11.79 13.24 -13.13
CA ILE A 160 10.46 12.77 -12.77
C ILE A 160 9.89 13.75 -11.76
N VAL A 161 8.62 14.10 -11.88
CA VAL A 161 7.91 14.87 -10.87
C VAL A 161 7.13 13.93 -9.98
N LEU A 162 7.45 13.93 -8.70
CA LEU A 162 6.64 13.29 -7.66
C LEU A 162 5.67 14.34 -7.10
N VAL A 163 4.41 14.00 -7.05
CA VAL A 163 3.33 14.77 -6.44
C VAL A 163 2.84 13.99 -5.24
N GLY A 164 2.74 14.61 -4.09
CA GLY A 164 2.16 13.97 -2.91
C GLY A 164 0.97 14.75 -2.43
N LEU A 165 -0.14 14.05 -2.19
CA LEU A 165 -1.38 14.62 -1.68
C LEU A 165 -1.64 14.09 -0.28
N ASP A 166 -1.80 15.00 0.71
CA ASP A 166 -2.23 14.62 2.05
C ASP A 166 -3.67 14.09 1.99
N ASP A 167 -3.93 13.00 2.66
CA ASP A 167 -5.25 12.39 2.75
C ASP A 167 -6.33 13.34 3.31
N ALA A 168 -5.94 14.38 4.04
CA ALA A 168 -6.87 15.41 4.52
C ALA A 168 -7.38 16.35 3.40
N HIS A 169 -6.74 16.37 2.21
CA HIS A 169 -6.98 17.36 1.15
C HIS A 169 -7.37 16.74 -0.20
N LEU A 170 -7.92 15.53 -0.17
CA LEU A 170 -8.22 14.74 -1.39
C LEU A 170 -9.23 15.38 -2.35
N ALA A 171 -10.14 16.21 -1.83
CA ALA A 171 -11.27 16.74 -2.62
C ALA A 171 -11.43 18.27 -2.53
N ASP A 172 -10.43 19.02 -2.06
CA ASP A 172 -10.52 20.47 -1.82
C ASP A 172 -9.88 21.36 -2.90
N GLY A 173 -9.38 20.75 -3.99
CA GLY A 173 -8.71 21.46 -5.09
C GLY A 173 -7.20 21.61 -4.89
N THR A 174 -6.63 21.09 -3.82
CA THR A 174 -5.18 21.12 -3.56
C THR A 174 -4.41 20.44 -4.68
N LEU A 175 -4.83 19.26 -5.15
CA LEU A 175 -4.16 18.54 -6.23
C LEU A 175 -4.07 19.34 -7.51
N GLN A 176 -5.17 19.99 -7.93
CA GLN A 176 -5.18 20.82 -9.13
C GLN A 176 -4.21 22.00 -9.02
N THR A 177 -4.08 22.58 -7.82
CA THR A 177 -3.11 23.64 -7.54
C THR A 177 -1.67 23.13 -7.62
N LEU A 178 -1.39 21.95 -7.09
CA LEU A 178 -0.06 21.33 -7.13
C LEU A 178 0.36 20.96 -8.56
N CYS A 179 -0.59 20.61 -9.42
CA CYS A 179 -0.31 20.16 -10.79
C CYS A 179 -0.38 21.29 -11.84
N ALA A 180 -0.89 22.47 -11.49
CA ALA A 180 -1.21 23.54 -12.46
C ALA A 180 -0.05 23.97 -13.37
N ASP A 181 1.17 24.00 -12.86
CA ASP A 181 2.37 24.48 -13.56
C ASP A 181 3.40 23.37 -13.83
N LEU A 182 3.01 22.08 -13.70
CA LEU A 182 3.93 20.97 -13.95
C LEU A 182 4.20 20.80 -15.45
N PRO A 183 5.44 20.48 -15.84
CA PRO A 183 5.78 20.29 -17.25
C PRO A 183 5.14 19.03 -17.81
N GLU A 184 4.32 19.15 -18.85
CA GLU A 184 3.65 18.01 -19.51
C GLU A 184 4.61 16.96 -20.07
N SER A 185 5.83 17.38 -20.46
CA SER A 185 6.85 16.48 -21.01
C SER A 185 7.51 15.60 -19.97
N THR A 186 7.41 15.93 -18.68
CA THR A 186 8.03 15.20 -17.59
C THR A 186 7.02 14.23 -16.96
N MET A 187 7.47 13.01 -16.67
CA MET A 187 6.62 11.99 -16.02
C MET A 187 6.18 12.48 -14.64
N GLN A 188 4.88 12.41 -14.39
CA GLN A 188 4.24 12.82 -13.14
C GLN A 188 3.71 11.59 -12.40
N ILE A 189 4.18 11.39 -11.16
CA ILE A 189 3.78 10.26 -10.31
C ILE A 189 3.14 10.82 -9.06
N LEU A 190 1.87 10.54 -8.86
CA LEU A 190 1.10 10.94 -7.69
C LEU A 190 1.13 9.84 -6.62
N LEU A 191 1.47 10.21 -5.41
CA LEU A 191 1.22 9.44 -4.21
C LEU A 191 -0.04 10.00 -3.54
N ALA A 192 -1.09 9.18 -3.44
CA ALA A 192 -2.33 9.55 -2.76
C ALA A 192 -2.94 8.29 -2.15
N HIS A 193 -3.43 8.37 -0.92
CA HIS A 193 -3.80 7.16 -0.18
C HIS A 193 -5.09 6.50 -0.68
N GLU A 194 -6.12 7.29 -1.00
CA GLU A 194 -7.47 6.80 -1.29
C GLU A 194 -7.75 6.64 -2.79
N PRO A 195 -8.02 5.43 -3.29
CA PRO A 195 -8.16 5.15 -4.72
C PRO A 195 -9.50 5.59 -5.34
N GLN A 196 -10.56 5.81 -4.53
CA GLN A 196 -11.87 6.22 -5.03
C GLN A 196 -11.88 7.62 -5.63
N GLU A 197 -10.82 8.40 -5.40
CA GLU A 197 -10.65 9.75 -5.97
C GLU A 197 -10.03 9.74 -7.39
N LEU A 198 -10.00 8.58 -8.08
CA LEU A 198 -9.38 8.44 -9.41
C LEU A 198 -9.85 9.51 -10.42
N ALA A 199 -11.13 9.89 -10.39
CA ALA A 199 -11.66 10.94 -11.27
C ALA A 199 -10.99 12.31 -11.01
N ASN A 200 -10.72 12.65 -9.74
CA ASN A 200 -9.99 13.86 -9.37
C ASN A 200 -8.53 13.79 -9.80
N TYR A 201 -7.90 12.61 -9.70
CA TYR A 201 -6.52 12.39 -10.13
C TYR A 201 -6.40 12.50 -11.65
N ALA A 202 -7.34 11.93 -12.40
CA ALA A 202 -7.38 12.04 -13.85
C ALA A 202 -7.67 13.48 -14.34
N ALA A 203 -8.47 14.24 -13.59
CA ALA A 203 -8.71 15.65 -13.88
C ALA A 203 -7.46 16.55 -13.68
N ALA A 204 -6.47 16.09 -12.89
CA ALA A 204 -5.18 16.74 -12.71
C ALA A 204 -4.13 16.29 -13.74
N ASP A 205 -4.48 15.37 -14.65
CA ASP A 205 -3.66 14.84 -15.77
C ASP A 205 -2.30 14.26 -15.35
N VAL A 206 -2.24 13.63 -14.17
CA VAL A 206 -1.05 12.90 -13.72
C VAL A 206 -0.94 11.55 -14.45
N ASP A 207 0.29 11.09 -14.73
CA ASP A 207 0.48 9.85 -15.51
C ASP A 207 0.18 8.60 -14.68
N PHE A 208 0.75 8.52 -13.47
CA PHE A 208 0.65 7.35 -12.59
C PHE A 208 0.25 7.75 -11.18
N VAL A 209 -0.62 6.95 -10.58
CA VAL A 209 -1.06 7.13 -9.19
C VAL A 209 -0.79 5.86 -8.41
N PHE A 210 -0.33 6.00 -7.18
CA PHE A 210 -0.11 4.90 -6.25
C PHE A 210 -0.98 5.11 -5.01
N SER A 211 -1.91 4.17 -4.76
CA SER A 211 -2.86 4.23 -3.64
C SER A 211 -2.93 2.91 -2.85
N GLY A 212 -3.45 2.99 -1.63
CA GLY A 212 -3.72 1.86 -0.75
C GLY A 212 -5.14 1.85 -0.22
N HIS A 213 -5.30 2.00 1.12
CA HIS A 213 -6.55 2.24 1.85
C HIS A 213 -7.55 1.09 1.88
N THR A 214 -7.76 0.41 0.78
CA THR A 214 -8.83 -0.58 0.59
C THR A 214 -8.53 -1.94 1.21
N HIS A 215 -7.27 -2.20 1.55
CA HIS A 215 -6.79 -3.50 2.04
C HIS A 215 -7.22 -4.68 1.14
N GLY A 216 -7.36 -4.45 -0.17
CA GLY A 216 -7.86 -5.45 -1.11
C GLY A 216 -9.27 -5.95 -0.80
N GLY A 217 -10.06 -5.18 -0.04
CA GLY A 217 -11.40 -5.56 0.42
C GLY A 217 -11.41 -6.61 1.54
N GLN A 218 -10.29 -6.81 2.25
CA GLN A 218 -10.05 -7.74 3.38
C GLN A 218 -10.27 -9.22 3.04
N VAL A 219 -11.45 -9.59 2.56
CA VAL A 219 -11.80 -10.93 2.05
C VAL A 219 -12.00 -10.81 0.55
N ARG A 220 -11.29 -11.62 -0.22
CA ARG A 220 -11.42 -11.65 -1.67
C ARG A 220 -12.11 -12.94 -2.12
N LEU A 221 -13.05 -12.81 -3.02
CA LEU A 221 -13.74 -13.94 -3.63
C LEU A 221 -13.37 -14.03 -5.10
N SER A 222 -13.13 -15.24 -5.61
CA SER A 222 -12.89 -15.46 -7.04
C SER A 222 -14.05 -14.88 -7.85
N PHE A 223 -13.73 -14.14 -8.90
CA PHE A 223 -14.68 -13.47 -9.82
C PHE A 223 -15.50 -12.29 -9.24
N VAL A 224 -15.43 -12.02 -7.91
CA VAL A 224 -16.16 -10.92 -7.27
C VAL A 224 -15.21 -9.80 -6.86
N GLY A 225 -13.96 -10.12 -6.49
CA GLY A 225 -13.02 -9.16 -5.94
C GLY A 225 -13.13 -9.03 -4.42
N GLY A 226 -12.84 -7.84 -3.90
CA GLY A 226 -12.91 -7.50 -2.48
C GLY A 226 -14.33 -7.46 -1.95
N LEU A 227 -14.52 -7.92 -0.71
CA LEU A 227 -15.85 -7.98 -0.12
C LEU A 227 -16.29 -6.61 0.43
N ALA A 228 -15.39 -5.88 1.09
CA ALA A 228 -15.70 -4.58 1.69
C ALA A 228 -14.44 -3.71 1.80
N ALA A 229 -14.54 -2.44 1.47
CA ALA A 229 -13.48 -1.46 1.67
C ALA A 229 -14.02 -0.22 2.39
N PRO A 230 -13.16 0.51 3.13
CA PRO A 230 -13.52 1.80 3.68
C PRO A 230 -14.04 2.72 2.57
N ASP A 231 -14.96 3.59 2.92
CA ASP A 231 -15.55 4.64 2.09
C ASP A 231 -16.25 4.19 0.79
N GLN A 232 -16.12 2.89 0.43
CA GLN A 232 -16.78 2.27 -0.73
C GLN A 232 -17.83 1.21 -0.32
N GLY A 233 -17.88 0.77 0.94
CA GLY A 233 -18.85 -0.20 1.44
C GLY A 233 -18.61 -1.62 0.92
N LEU A 234 -19.71 -2.34 0.60
CA LEU A 234 -19.66 -3.72 0.09
C LEU A 234 -19.43 -3.74 -1.42
N PHE A 235 -18.59 -4.69 -1.87
CA PHE A 235 -18.21 -4.88 -3.28
C PHE A 235 -17.62 -3.59 -3.89
N PRO A 236 -16.51 -3.10 -3.34
CA PRO A 236 -15.88 -1.86 -3.78
C PRO A 236 -15.46 -1.93 -5.25
N GLN A 237 -15.60 -0.82 -5.95
CA GLN A 237 -15.14 -0.69 -7.33
C GLN A 237 -13.61 -0.72 -7.41
N TYR A 238 -12.96 -0.01 -6.49
CA TYR A 238 -11.51 0.17 -6.44
C TYR A 238 -10.95 -0.63 -5.27
N ASP A 239 -10.75 -1.94 -5.44
CA ASP A 239 -10.31 -2.81 -4.35
C ASP A 239 -8.82 -3.17 -4.39
N ALA A 240 -8.27 -3.44 -5.55
CA ALA A 240 -6.85 -3.75 -5.79
C ALA A 240 -6.56 -3.87 -7.28
N GLY A 241 -5.30 -3.71 -7.67
CA GLY A 241 -4.84 -3.91 -9.05
C GLY A 241 -4.66 -2.59 -9.80
N VAL A 242 -4.98 -2.59 -11.09
CA VAL A 242 -4.72 -1.45 -11.99
C VAL A 242 -6.03 -0.96 -12.59
N PHE A 243 -6.22 0.34 -12.52
CA PHE A 243 -7.36 1.05 -13.12
C PHE A 243 -6.85 2.19 -13.99
N THR A 244 -7.61 2.55 -15.01
CA THR A 244 -7.23 3.65 -15.91
C THR A 244 -8.45 4.55 -16.11
N GLU A 245 -8.24 5.84 -15.98
CA GLU A 245 -9.23 6.86 -16.32
C GLU A 245 -8.54 7.95 -17.13
N GLN A 246 -9.03 8.22 -18.34
CA GLN A 246 -8.38 9.11 -19.31
C GLN A 246 -6.93 8.65 -19.58
N ASN A 247 -5.93 9.50 -19.27
CA ASN A 247 -4.49 9.21 -19.41
C ASN A 247 -3.84 8.72 -18.12
N THR A 248 -4.58 8.68 -17.01
CA THR A 248 -4.07 8.37 -15.67
C THR A 248 -4.21 6.88 -15.36
N VAL A 249 -3.12 6.26 -14.94
CA VAL A 249 -3.08 4.86 -14.51
C VAL A 249 -2.91 4.79 -12.98
N LEU A 250 -3.86 4.17 -12.30
CA LEU A 250 -3.87 3.99 -10.85
C LEU A 250 -3.47 2.56 -10.48
N TYR A 251 -2.50 2.44 -9.59
CA TYR A 251 -2.08 1.20 -8.94
C TYR A 251 -2.58 1.18 -7.50
N ILE A 252 -3.38 0.17 -7.15
CA ILE A 252 -3.95 0.00 -5.82
C ILE A 252 -3.31 -1.21 -5.15
N SER A 253 -2.60 -0.96 -4.06
CA SER A 253 -2.03 -2.00 -3.21
C SER A 253 -3.12 -2.64 -2.33
N ARG A 254 -3.02 -3.97 -2.12
CA ARG A 254 -3.83 -4.66 -1.10
C ARG A 254 -3.33 -4.42 0.33
N GLY A 255 -2.26 -3.63 0.46
CA GLY A 255 -1.66 -3.31 1.74
C GLY A 255 -0.96 -4.48 2.42
N LEU A 256 -0.17 -4.19 3.42
CA LEU A 256 0.68 -5.14 4.15
C LEU A 256 0.09 -5.54 5.51
N GLY A 257 -0.41 -4.58 6.26
CA GLY A 257 -1.00 -4.78 7.58
C GLY A 257 -2.51 -5.00 7.56
N ASN A 258 -3.10 -4.95 8.74
CA ASN A 258 -4.53 -5.01 8.95
C ASN A 258 -4.96 -3.83 9.83
N SER A 259 -6.08 -3.24 9.49
CA SER A 259 -6.71 -2.16 10.24
C SER A 259 -7.76 -2.72 11.22
N LEU A 260 -9.06 -2.46 10.99
CA LEU A 260 -10.16 -2.90 11.87
C LEU A 260 -10.32 -4.42 11.91
N PHE A 261 -10.28 -5.05 10.77
CA PHE A 261 -10.51 -6.47 10.64
C PHE A 261 -9.17 -7.21 10.59
N PRO A 262 -8.84 -8.04 11.61
CA PRO A 262 -7.50 -8.59 11.76
C PRO A 262 -7.24 -9.84 10.89
N VAL A 263 -8.15 -10.17 9.98
CA VAL A 263 -8.07 -11.41 9.19
C VAL A 263 -8.17 -11.11 7.70
N ARG A 264 -7.21 -11.64 6.94
CA ARG A 264 -7.23 -11.67 5.48
C ARG A 264 -7.63 -13.06 5.01
N VAL A 265 -8.51 -13.14 4.01
CA VAL A 265 -8.93 -14.41 3.38
C VAL A 265 -8.79 -14.28 1.87
N PHE A 266 -7.96 -15.15 1.25
CA PHE A 266 -7.56 -15.08 -0.15
C PHE A 266 -7.01 -13.72 -0.58
N ASN A 267 -6.38 -13.04 0.36
CA ASN A 267 -5.94 -11.65 0.25
C ASN A 267 -4.66 -11.43 1.03
N ARG A 268 -3.57 -12.11 0.64
CA ARG A 268 -2.27 -12.02 1.33
C ARG A 268 -1.68 -10.61 1.25
N PRO A 269 -0.86 -10.21 2.24
CA PRO A 269 -0.13 -8.94 2.22
C PRO A 269 0.67 -8.78 0.92
N GLU A 270 0.65 -7.58 0.34
CA GLU A 270 1.19 -7.33 -0.98
C GLU A 270 2.25 -6.23 -0.99
N LEU A 271 3.37 -6.53 -1.63
CA LEU A 271 4.35 -5.56 -2.11
C LEU A 271 4.10 -5.34 -3.60
N VAL A 272 3.79 -4.12 -4.00
CA VAL A 272 3.58 -3.77 -5.40
C VAL A 272 4.88 -3.26 -6.01
N CYS A 273 5.23 -3.77 -7.19
CA CYS A 273 6.40 -3.36 -7.94
C CYS A 273 5.98 -2.95 -9.35
N VAL A 274 6.29 -1.73 -9.75
CA VAL A 274 5.98 -1.22 -11.08
C VAL A 274 7.27 -0.86 -11.82
N THR A 275 7.44 -1.39 -13.03
CA THR A 275 8.52 -0.96 -13.93
C THR A 275 7.88 -0.11 -15.03
N VAL A 276 8.22 1.18 -15.08
CA VAL A 276 7.73 2.10 -16.11
C VAL A 276 8.75 2.13 -17.23
N VAL A 277 8.31 1.87 -18.46
CA VAL A 277 9.15 1.85 -19.67
C VAL A 277 8.59 2.81 -20.71
N THR A 278 9.49 3.46 -21.47
CA THR A 278 9.09 4.27 -22.62
C THR A 278 8.54 3.37 -23.73
N GLU A 279 7.43 3.75 -24.34
CA GLU A 279 6.91 3.10 -25.56
C GLU A 279 7.90 3.32 -26.72
N GLU A 280 8.14 2.25 -27.50
CA GLU A 280 8.97 2.31 -28.72
C GLU A 280 8.22 3.00 -29.87
#